data_91561652531510dc68f372db85b752f9
#
_entry.id   91561652531510dc68f372db85b752f9
#
_cell.length_a   1.000
_cell.length_b   1.000
_cell.length_c   1.000
_cell.angle_alpha   90.00
_cell.angle_beta   90.00
_cell.angle_gamma   90.00
#
_symmetry.space_group_name_H-M   'P 1'
#
loop_
_entity.id
_entity.type
_entity.pdbx_description
1 polymer ?
#
loop_
_entity_poly.entity_id
_entity_poly.type
_entity_poly.pdbx_seq_one_letter_code
_entity_poly.pdbx_strand_id
1 'polypeptide(L)'
;MLSALRRLGVAPADLEDEAHNVFVAVLKRLQSYDPSRPLKPWLFGFAFRVASEYRRKSGRAQPLEEPQSVVDGAVQPDAGYESARKRWMVQTVLEEIELDRRAVFVLHDIDGFTGDEIARTLEIPLGTVYSRLRLAREDFAAKIRRLAARGRLE
;
A
#
# COMPACT_ATOMS: atom_id res chain seq x y z
N MET A 1 -7.24 -7.63 -0.24
CA MET A 1 -6.76 -7.37 1.14
C MET A 1 -5.24 -7.54 1.24
N LEU A 2 -4.65 -8.69 0.91
CA LEU A 2 -3.21 -8.94 1.00
C LEU A 2 -2.35 -7.91 0.25
N SER A 3 -2.73 -7.56 -0.99
CA SER A 3 -2.02 -6.54 -1.78
C SER A 3 -2.04 -5.15 -1.12
N ALA A 4 -3.13 -4.78 -0.45
CA ALA A 4 -3.21 -3.53 0.29
C ALA A 4 -2.26 -3.51 1.49
N LEU A 5 -2.27 -4.57 2.31
CA LEU A 5 -1.36 -4.72 3.45
C LEU A 5 0.11 -4.70 3.03
N ARG A 6 0.44 -5.40 1.94
CA ARG A 6 1.80 -5.41 1.38
C ARG A 6 2.24 -4.00 0.95
N ARG A 7 1.38 -3.26 0.23
CA ARG A 7 1.67 -1.86 -0.15
C ARG A 7 1.82 -0.94 1.05
N LEU A 8 1.14 -1.24 2.14
CA LEU A 8 1.25 -0.50 3.41
C LEU A 8 2.46 -0.93 4.26
N GLY A 9 3.27 -1.91 3.79
CA GLY A 9 4.54 -2.27 4.41
C GLY A 9 4.45 -3.40 5.43
N VAL A 10 3.44 -4.25 5.34
CA VAL A 10 3.41 -5.52 6.07
C VAL A 10 4.34 -6.52 5.37
N ALA A 11 5.23 -7.15 6.13
CA ALA A 11 6.17 -8.13 5.60
C ALA A 11 5.45 -9.35 5.01
N PRO A 12 5.98 -9.97 3.93
CA PRO A 12 5.35 -11.14 3.31
C PRO A 12 5.02 -12.28 4.28
N ALA A 13 5.89 -12.52 5.26
CA ALA A 13 5.69 -13.58 6.27
C ALA A 13 4.49 -13.32 7.20
N ASP A 14 4.12 -12.07 7.41
CA ASP A 14 3.07 -11.67 8.36
C ASP A 14 1.75 -11.31 7.68
N LEU A 15 1.69 -11.36 6.33
CA LEU A 15 0.50 -10.91 5.57
C LEU A 15 -0.77 -11.67 5.90
N GLU A 16 -0.70 -12.99 6.12
CA GLU A 16 -1.87 -13.81 6.44
C GLU A 16 -2.41 -13.49 7.83
N ASP A 17 -1.53 -13.36 8.81
CA ASP A 17 -1.91 -13.03 10.18
C ASP A 17 -2.52 -11.62 10.26
N GLU A 18 -1.91 -10.65 9.59
CA GLU A 18 -2.44 -9.29 9.57
C GLU A 18 -3.71 -9.17 8.74
N ALA A 19 -3.89 -9.96 7.67
CA ALA A 19 -5.17 -10.06 6.97
C ALA A 19 -6.26 -10.63 7.86
N HIS A 20 -5.95 -11.65 8.67
CA HIS A 20 -6.87 -12.16 9.67
C HIS A 20 -7.30 -11.07 10.67
N ASN A 21 -6.36 -10.30 11.18
CA ASN A 21 -6.63 -9.17 12.07
C ASN A 21 -7.55 -8.12 11.40
N VAL A 22 -7.35 -7.84 10.11
CA VAL A 22 -8.25 -6.95 9.35
C VAL A 22 -9.67 -7.53 9.31
N PHE A 23 -9.84 -8.80 8.97
CA PHE A 23 -11.17 -9.42 8.90
C PHE A 23 -11.88 -9.47 10.25
N VAL A 24 -11.16 -9.73 11.34
CA VAL A 24 -11.71 -9.63 12.71
C VAL A 24 -12.21 -8.22 13.00
N ALA A 25 -11.44 -7.20 12.64
CA ALA A 25 -11.83 -5.79 12.84
C ALA A 25 -13.05 -5.41 11.97
N VAL A 26 -13.10 -5.89 10.73
CA VAL A 26 -14.25 -5.70 9.82
C VAL A 26 -15.51 -6.33 10.39
N LEU A 27 -15.45 -7.58 10.86
CA LEU A 27 -16.60 -8.28 11.43
C LEU A 27 -17.19 -7.53 12.62
N LYS A 28 -16.33 -7.00 13.50
CA LYS A 28 -16.77 -6.19 14.66
C LYS A 28 -17.49 -4.90 14.27
N ARG A 29 -17.27 -4.39 13.07
CA ARG A 29 -17.82 -3.14 12.57
C ARG A 29 -18.72 -3.30 11.35
N LEU A 30 -19.06 -4.53 10.98
CA LEU A 30 -19.82 -4.80 9.76
C LEU A 30 -21.18 -4.07 9.73
N GLN A 31 -21.85 -3.96 10.88
CA GLN A 31 -23.14 -3.25 10.98
C GLN A 31 -23.02 -1.73 10.76
N SER A 32 -21.81 -1.16 10.86
CA SER A 32 -21.55 0.25 10.58
C SER A 32 -21.26 0.55 9.12
N TYR A 33 -21.20 -0.47 8.27
CA TYR A 33 -20.99 -0.29 6.83
C TYR A 33 -22.24 0.29 6.16
N ASP A 34 -22.04 1.36 5.43
CA ASP A 34 -23.09 1.98 4.61
C ASP A 34 -23.03 1.42 3.18
N PRO A 35 -24.02 0.62 2.73
CA PRO A 35 -24.05 0.02 1.40
C PRO A 35 -24.06 1.03 0.24
N SER A 36 -24.40 2.30 0.51
CA SER A 36 -24.36 3.36 -0.50
C SER A 36 -22.93 3.83 -0.82
N ARG A 37 -21.95 3.42 -0.01
CA ARG A 37 -20.54 3.79 -0.18
C ARG A 37 -19.71 2.64 -0.78
N PRO A 38 -18.64 2.95 -1.55
CA PRO A 38 -17.75 1.92 -2.06
C PRO A 38 -17.15 1.07 -0.95
N LEU A 39 -17.26 -0.25 -1.09
CA LEU A 39 -16.73 -1.21 -0.10
C LEU A 39 -15.21 -1.18 0.02
N LYS A 40 -14.51 -1.02 -1.12
CA LYS A 40 -13.04 -1.11 -1.17
C LYS A 40 -12.32 -0.05 -0.32
N PRO A 41 -12.66 1.25 -0.39
CA PRO A 41 -12.08 2.25 0.51
C PRO A 41 -12.39 1.98 1.98
N TRP A 42 -13.62 1.56 2.28
CA TRP A 42 -14.00 1.25 3.65
C TRP A 42 -13.15 0.11 4.24
N LEU A 43 -12.94 -0.97 3.48
CA LEU A 43 -12.04 -2.06 3.85
C LEU A 43 -10.57 -1.61 3.98
N PHE A 44 -10.14 -0.70 3.11
CA PHE A 44 -8.78 -0.15 3.17
C PHE A 44 -8.53 0.61 4.47
N GLY A 45 -9.51 1.30 5.02
CA GLY A 45 -9.41 1.97 6.32
C GLY A 45 -9.03 1.00 7.45
N PHE A 46 -9.55 -0.22 7.44
CA PHE A 46 -9.15 -1.27 8.39
C PHE A 46 -7.73 -1.76 8.13
N ALA A 47 -7.39 -2.02 6.87
CA ALA A 47 -6.03 -2.42 6.50
C ALA A 47 -4.99 -1.37 6.91
N PHE A 48 -5.29 -0.08 6.74
CA PHE A 48 -4.43 1.01 7.16
C PHE A 48 -4.21 1.03 8.67
N ARG A 49 -5.26 0.87 9.47
CA ARG A 49 -5.15 0.81 10.95
C ARG A 49 -4.32 -0.37 11.40
N VAL A 50 -4.55 -1.55 10.82
CA VAL A 50 -3.79 -2.77 11.13
C VAL A 50 -2.32 -2.61 10.73
N ALA A 51 -2.03 -2.08 9.55
CA ALA A 51 -0.66 -1.82 9.11
C ALA A 51 0.05 -0.78 9.97
N SER A 52 -0.67 0.26 10.43
CA SER A 52 -0.14 1.28 11.36
C SER A 52 0.27 0.65 12.69
N GLU A 53 -0.58 -0.22 13.24
CA GLU A 53 -0.32 -0.94 14.48
C GLU A 53 0.84 -1.94 14.32
N TYR A 54 0.87 -2.69 13.21
CA TYR A 54 1.94 -3.60 12.87
C TYR A 54 3.30 -2.88 12.82
N ARG A 55 3.38 -1.75 12.12
CA ARG A 55 4.61 -0.95 12.04
C ARG A 55 5.04 -0.37 13.38
N ARG A 56 4.09 0.05 14.21
CA ARG A 56 4.36 0.54 15.57
C ARG A 56 4.97 -0.56 16.44
N LYS A 57 4.47 -1.79 16.35
CA LYS A 57 4.95 -2.95 17.12
C LYS A 57 6.30 -3.48 16.63
N SER A 58 6.51 -3.56 15.33
CA SER A 58 7.75 -4.07 14.73
C SER A 58 8.92 -3.08 14.79
N GLY A 59 8.66 -1.83 15.21
CA GLY A 59 9.68 -0.83 15.49
C GLY A 59 10.47 -0.31 14.28
N ARG A 60 10.30 -0.86 13.05
CA ARG A 60 10.94 -0.39 11.81
C ARG A 60 10.39 -1.05 10.55
N ALA A 61 10.59 -0.35 9.42
CA ALA A 61 10.53 -0.98 8.10
C ALA A 61 11.59 -2.09 8.01
N GLN A 62 11.15 -3.35 7.90
CA GLN A 62 12.06 -4.42 7.55
C GLN A 62 12.52 -4.22 6.09
N PRO A 63 13.82 -4.45 5.78
CA PRO A 63 14.27 -4.46 4.40
C PRO A 63 13.49 -5.54 3.63
N LEU A 64 13.04 -5.19 2.41
CA LEU A 64 12.47 -6.18 1.50
C LEU A 64 13.54 -7.21 1.15
N GLU A 65 13.28 -8.46 1.41
CA GLU A 65 13.98 -9.55 0.74
C GLU A 65 13.67 -9.46 -0.76
N GLU A 66 14.70 -9.66 -1.60
CA GLU A 66 14.50 -9.73 -3.04
C GLU A 66 13.40 -10.75 -3.38
N PRO A 67 12.56 -10.47 -4.36
CA PRO A 67 11.43 -11.33 -4.65
C PRO A 67 11.92 -12.71 -5.11
N GLN A 68 11.90 -13.68 -4.20
CA GLN A 68 11.74 -15.05 -4.64
C GLN A 68 10.38 -15.10 -5.35
N SER A 69 10.38 -15.51 -6.61
CA SER A 69 9.26 -15.52 -7.51
C SER A 69 8.00 -16.11 -6.87
N VAL A 70 7.12 -15.27 -6.36
CA VAL A 70 5.72 -15.67 -6.12
C VAL A 70 5.03 -15.54 -7.47
N VAL A 71 4.95 -16.66 -8.15
CA VAL A 71 4.16 -16.84 -9.36
C VAL A 71 2.70 -16.80 -8.96
N ASP A 72 2.08 -15.65 -9.04
CA ASP A 72 0.63 -15.57 -9.18
C ASP A 72 0.30 -15.81 -10.67
N GLY A 73 -0.34 -16.95 -10.90
CA GLY A 73 -0.96 -17.50 -12.07
C GLY A 73 -0.73 -16.89 -13.46
N ALA A 74 -0.12 -17.70 -14.33
CA ALA A 74 -0.26 -17.73 -15.78
C ALA A 74 0.00 -16.42 -16.57
N VAL A 75 1.27 -16.09 -16.83
CA VAL A 75 1.68 -15.18 -17.92
C VAL A 75 2.99 -15.68 -18.52
N GLN A 76 3.13 -15.56 -19.84
CA GLN A 76 4.28 -15.99 -20.63
C GLN A 76 5.63 -15.48 -20.04
N PRO A 77 6.75 -16.25 -20.17
CA PRO A 77 7.98 -16.06 -19.40
C PRO A 77 8.64 -14.67 -19.47
N ASP A 78 8.63 -14.01 -20.62
CA ASP A 78 9.32 -12.70 -20.79
C ASP A 78 8.51 -11.52 -20.27
N ALA A 79 7.19 -11.50 -20.49
CA ALA A 79 6.30 -10.46 -19.96
C ALA A 79 6.15 -10.55 -18.42
N GLY A 80 6.30 -11.75 -17.86
CA GLY A 80 6.22 -12.01 -16.42
C GLY A 80 7.38 -11.41 -15.62
N TYR A 81 8.61 -11.53 -16.13
CA TYR A 81 9.80 -11.01 -15.45
C TYR A 81 9.82 -9.49 -15.37
N GLU A 82 9.54 -8.82 -16.50
CA GLU A 82 9.49 -7.35 -16.55
C GLU A 82 8.37 -6.78 -15.65
N SER A 83 7.21 -7.42 -15.65
CA SER A 83 6.09 -7.06 -14.79
C SER A 83 6.40 -7.28 -13.30
N ALA A 84 7.10 -8.37 -12.95
CA ALA A 84 7.53 -8.65 -11.60
C ALA A 84 8.57 -7.63 -11.12
N ARG A 85 9.53 -7.27 -11.97
CA ARG A 85 10.53 -6.24 -11.68
C ARG A 85 9.89 -4.87 -11.46
N LYS A 86 8.93 -4.47 -12.30
CA LYS A 86 8.18 -3.22 -12.14
C LYS A 86 7.40 -3.19 -10.81
N ARG A 87 6.71 -4.28 -10.48
CA ARG A 87 5.99 -4.39 -9.20
C ARG A 87 6.92 -4.31 -8.00
N TRP A 88 8.06 -4.98 -8.06
CA TRP A 88 9.08 -4.91 -7.03
C TRP A 88 9.62 -3.48 -6.86
N MET A 89 9.95 -2.79 -7.95
CA MET A 89 10.41 -1.39 -7.90
C MET A 89 9.38 -0.48 -7.23
N VAL A 90 8.10 -0.59 -7.61
CA VAL A 90 7.02 0.20 -7.00
C VAL A 90 6.92 -0.10 -5.51
N GLN A 91 6.93 -1.38 -5.13
CA GLN A 91 6.86 -1.79 -3.74
C GLN A 91 8.05 -1.26 -2.92
N THR A 92 9.28 -1.40 -3.42
CA THR A 92 10.50 -0.88 -2.80
C THR A 92 10.42 0.63 -2.55
N VAL A 93 9.95 1.38 -3.55
CA VAL A 93 9.80 2.82 -3.43
C VAL A 93 8.70 3.20 -2.44
N LEU A 94 7.56 2.49 -2.46
CA LEU A 94 6.46 2.74 -1.52
C LEU A 94 6.90 2.55 -0.06
N GLU A 95 7.75 1.58 0.21
CA GLU A 95 8.22 1.32 1.59
C GLU A 95 9.11 2.41 2.16
N GLU A 96 9.75 3.17 1.32
CA GLU A 96 10.52 4.33 1.72
C GLU A 96 9.68 5.61 1.93
N ILE A 97 8.38 5.59 1.58
CA ILE A 97 7.47 6.71 1.80
C ILE A 97 6.82 6.53 3.18
N GLU A 98 6.69 7.61 3.93
CA GLU A 98 6.00 7.62 5.22
C GLU A 98 4.57 7.08 5.07
N LEU A 99 4.11 6.27 6.03
CA LEU A 99 2.88 5.48 5.91
C LEU A 99 1.63 6.31 5.59
N ASP A 100 1.47 7.47 6.24
CA ASP A 100 0.31 8.35 6.03
C ASP A 100 0.25 8.91 4.61
N ARG A 101 1.41 9.29 4.06
CA ARG A 101 1.53 9.76 2.66
C ARG A 101 1.36 8.61 1.68
N ARG A 102 1.93 7.46 1.99
CA ARG A 102 1.82 6.23 1.20
C ARG A 102 0.36 5.80 1.07
N ALA A 103 -0.41 5.79 2.16
CA ALA A 103 -1.82 5.41 2.14
C ALA A 103 -2.64 6.30 1.19
N VAL A 104 -2.45 7.61 1.24
CA VAL A 104 -3.12 8.54 0.32
C VAL A 104 -2.72 8.30 -1.13
N PHE A 105 -1.44 8.09 -1.40
CA PHE A 105 -0.92 7.79 -2.74
C PHE A 105 -1.48 6.49 -3.30
N VAL A 106 -1.51 5.41 -2.50
CA VAL A 106 -2.07 4.12 -2.91
C VAL A 106 -3.55 4.25 -3.23
N LEU A 107 -4.33 4.89 -2.38
CA LEU A 107 -5.76 5.07 -2.60
C LEU A 107 -6.05 5.93 -3.84
N HIS A 108 -5.33 7.02 -4.03
CA HIS A 108 -5.60 7.96 -5.13
C HIS A 108 -4.98 7.51 -6.44
N ASP A 109 -3.66 7.34 -6.49
CA ASP A 109 -2.92 7.15 -7.75
C ASP A 109 -2.89 5.69 -8.21
N ILE A 110 -3.01 4.72 -7.31
CA ILE A 110 -3.04 3.30 -7.65
C ILE A 110 -4.47 2.77 -7.75
N ASP A 111 -5.29 3.06 -6.75
CA ASP A 111 -6.66 2.51 -6.66
C ASP A 111 -7.73 3.43 -7.27
N GLY A 112 -7.42 4.69 -7.58
CA GLY A 112 -8.27 5.61 -8.33
C GLY A 112 -9.43 6.22 -7.53
N PHE A 113 -9.34 6.28 -6.19
CA PHE A 113 -10.37 6.93 -5.36
C PHE A 113 -10.24 8.44 -5.35
N THR A 114 -11.37 9.12 -5.17
CA THR A 114 -11.42 10.59 -5.07
C THR A 114 -10.87 11.10 -3.74
N GLY A 115 -10.47 12.36 -3.71
CA GLY A 115 -10.01 13.00 -2.48
C GLY A 115 -11.04 12.95 -1.35
N ASP A 116 -12.34 13.12 -1.68
CA ASP A 116 -13.44 13.05 -0.69
C ASP A 116 -13.62 11.64 -0.11
N GLU A 117 -13.52 10.60 -0.94
CA GLU A 117 -13.55 9.21 -0.48
C GLU A 117 -12.39 8.90 0.44
N ILE A 118 -11.18 9.37 0.11
CA ILE A 118 -9.97 9.19 0.91
C ILE A 118 -10.08 9.93 2.24
N ALA A 119 -10.54 11.18 2.22
CA ALA A 119 -10.74 11.98 3.43
C ALA A 119 -11.66 11.26 4.43
N ARG A 120 -12.76 10.71 3.93
CA ARG A 120 -13.70 9.91 4.75
C ARG A 120 -13.11 8.60 5.24
N THR A 121 -12.37 7.89 4.39
CA THR A 121 -11.75 6.59 4.71
C THR A 121 -10.68 6.70 5.79
N LEU A 122 -9.81 7.71 5.68
CA LEU A 122 -8.70 7.94 6.59
C LEU A 122 -9.06 8.89 7.75
N GLU A 123 -10.28 9.43 7.75
CA GLU A 123 -10.78 10.37 8.77
C GLU A 123 -9.87 11.62 8.90
N ILE A 124 -9.47 12.19 7.78
CA ILE A 124 -8.61 13.37 7.68
C ILE A 124 -9.29 14.47 6.83
N PRO A 125 -8.94 15.75 7.05
CA PRO A 125 -9.43 16.83 6.21
C PRO A 125 -9.03 16.66 4.74
N LEU A 126 -9.87 17.12 3.80
CA LEU A 126 -9.61 17.07 2.37
C LEU A 126 -8.30 17.79 1.99
N GLY A 127 -8.03 18.94 2.60
CA GLY A 127 -6.77 19.65 2.40
C GLY A 127 -5.53 18.84 2.80
N THR A 128 -5.66 18.02 3.84
CA THR A 128 -4.61 17.10 4.28
C THR A 128 -4.40 15.98 3.26
N VAL A 129 -5.47 15.46 2.65
CA VAL A 129 -5.35 14.48 1.55
C VAL A 129 -4.48 15.05 0.43
N TYR A 130 -4.77 16.23 -0.06
CA TYR A 130 -4.04 16.82 -1.17
C TYR A 130 -2.61 17.21 -0.81
N SER A 131 -2.35 17.71 0.38
CA SER A 131 -0.98 18.01 0.83
C SER A 131 -0.14 16.75 0.97
N ARG A 132 -0.68 15.68 1.54
CA ARG A 132 -0.02 14.36 1.63
C ARG A 132 0.21 13.76 0.26
N LEU A 133 -0.77 13.86 -0.64
CA LEU A 133 -0.66 13.35 -2.01
C LEU A 133 0.46 14.05 -2.78
N ARG A 134 0.55 15.38 -2.69
CA ARG A 134 1.64 16.15 -3.31
C ARG A 134 3.01 15.68 -2.82
N LEU A 135 3.19 15.60 -1.51
CA LEU A 135 4.46 15.15 -0.91
C LEU A 135 4.78 13.69 -1.27
N ALA A 136 3.77 12.81 -1.27
CA ALA A 136 3.97 11.41 -1.66
C ALA A 136 4.43 11.27 -3.11
N ARG A 137 3.87 12.07 -4.03
CA ARG A 137 4.28 12.09 -5.44
C ARG A 137 5.71 12.60 -5.62
N GLU A 138 6.10 13.63 -4.87
CA GLU A 138 7.46 14.16 -4.84
C GLU A 138 8.45 13.08 -4.34
N ASP A 139 8.14 12.44 -3.22
CA ASP A 139 8.93 11.35 -2.64
C ASP A 139 9.06 10.18 -3.62
N PHE A 140 7.94 9.73 -4.20
CA PHE A 140 7.91 8.62 -5.15
C PHE A 140 8.78 8.91 -6.38
N ALA A 141 8.61 10.08 -7.00
CA ALA A 141 9.37 10.48 -8.18
C ALA A 141 10.88 10.59 -7.89
N ALA A 142 11.27 11.13 -6.73
CA ALA A 142 12.67 11.22 -6.33
C ALA A 142 13.30 9.83 -6.13
N LYS A 143 12.58 8.90 -5.50
CA LYS A 143 13.08 7.55 -5.23
C LYS A 143 13.14 6.69 -6.48
N ILE A 144 12.17 6.78 -7.38
CA ILE A 144 12.21 6.10 -8.69
C ILE A 144 13.43 6.56 -9.49
N ARG A 145 13.72 7.87 -9.53
CA ARG A 145 14.91 8.39 -10.22
C ARG A 145 16.22 7.83 -9.64
N ARG A 146 16.32 7.73 -8.31
CA ARG A 146 17.50 7.14 -7.63
C ARG A 146 17.66 5.65 -7.98
N LEU A 147 16.57 4.90 -7.95
CA LEU A 147 16.57 3.47 -8.26
C LEU A 147 16.96 3.23 -9.73
N ALA A 148 16.40 4.00 -10.67
CA ALA A 148 16.72 3.93 -12.08
C ALA A 148 18.18 4.34 -12.38
N ALA A 149 18.75 5.27 -11.63
CA ALA A 149 20.16 5.65 -11.77
C ALA A 149 21.10 4.52 -11.30
N ARG A 150 20.75 3.83 -10.19
CA ARG A 150 21.53 2.66 -9.71
C ARG A 150 21.48 1.49 -10.69
N GLY A 151 20.32 1.15 -11.24
CA GLY A 151 20.17 0.05 -12.21
C GLY A 151 20.77 0.32 -13.59
N ARG A 152 21.32 1.51 -13.86
CA ARG A 152 22.11 1.79 -15.07
C ARG A 152 23.62 1.65 -14.86
N LEU A 153 24.03 1.48 -13.61
CA LEU A 153 25.45 1.33 -13.23
C LEU A 153 25.83 -0.13 -12.97
N GLU A 154 24.86 -1.05 -13.02
CA GLU A 154 25.02 -2.50 -12.99
C GLU A 154 24.82 -3.10 -14.40
#